data_5e42a1a9c2d960cfa5e31f53d6b4cb5f
#
_entry.id   5e42a1a9c2d960cfa5e31f53d6b4cb5f
#
_cell.length_a   1.000
_cell.length_b   1.000
_cell.length_c   1.000
_cell.angle_alpha   90.00
_cell.angle_beta   90.00
_cell.angle_gamma   90.00
#
_symmetry.space_group_name_H-M   'P 1'
#
loop_
_entity.id
_entity.type
_entity.pdbx_description
1 polymer ?
#
loop_
_entity_poly.entity_id
_entity_poly.type
_entity_poly.pdbx_seq_one_letter_code
_entity_poly.pdbx_strand_id
1 'polypeptide(L)'
;MNSPKWDGQRWRIQVQKDGKRYSFSSKTPGPKGRKEVIQKYDNWYYGEASGEKSVLTVCKQYLEDVKMRKGEHSAAYEQYECYIRLYIVPVCGSKKICKMTLRDWQSLLNEASGQKKPLSEKTLKNLRAIIMAIVKFGYQDYQCELLRGTLYIPQGHSRKEKEILQRDDVRRLLEPSPLWYHPLFCFLLLTGMRPGEALGLKVSDIEGDRVIVRRAVNARGHITDGKNENARRMIPIDGLAKGILHKTIRRNEDYNLRTEWIFCSADGSQGKQSRMRKHWQKLKEERDLPGTVYSLRHTFISMMKNVMPEQMIKDIVGHSVSMDTFGTYGHILSSDTRQAAEIISLTFGEDFGEVKSTSDGNENK
;
A
#
# COMPACT_ATOMS: atom_id res chain seq x y z
N MET A 1 -11.03 15.04 -22.82
CA MET A 1 -10.04 14.40 -23.71
C MET A 1 -10.77 13.89 -24.94
N ASN A 2 -10.35 14.29 -26.15
CA ASN A 2 -10.95 13.78 -27.37
C ASN A 2 -10.54 12.31 -27.58
N SER A 3 -11.50 11.41 -27.47
CA SER A 3 -11.26 9.98 -27.64
C SER A 3 -11.09 9.61 -29.11
N PRO A 4 -10.14 8.72 -29.46
CA PRO A 4 -10.01 8.23 -30.82
C PRO A 4 -11.27 7.48 -31.26
N LYS A 5 -11.74 7.75 -32.50
CA LYS A 5 -12.88 7.06 -33.12
C LYS A 5 -12.40 6.27 -34.32
N TRP A 6 -12.93 5.06 -34.50
CA TRP A 6 -12.74 4.25 -35.70
C TRP A 6 -13.81 4.59 -36.72
N ASP A 7 -13.42 4.97 -37.94
CA ASP A 7 -14.36 5.34 -39.01
C ASP A 7 -14.61 4.22 -40.04
N GLY A 8 -14.20 2.99 -39.75
CA GLY A 8 -14.29 1.84 -40.64
C GLY A 8 -13.00 1.57 -41.43
N GLN A 9 -12.11 2.57 -41.58
CA GLN A 9 -10.85 2.46 -42.34
C GLN A 9 -9.64 2.87 -41.50
N ARG A 10 -9.81 3.77 -40.51
CA ARG A 10 -8.73 4.31 -39.69
C ARG A 10 -9.23 4.80 -38.36
N TRP A 11 -8.34 4.79 -37.36
CA TRP A 11 -8.51 5.52 -36.14
C TRP A 11 -8.27 7.01 -36.37
N ARG A 12 -9.11 7.88 -35.80
CA ARG A 12 -9.00 9.33 -35.98
C ARG A 12 -9.25 10.09 -34.69
N ILE A 13 -8.42 11.12 -34.45
CA ILE A 13 -8.64 12.17 -33.46
C ILE A 13 -8.69 13.49 -34.21
N GLN A 14 -9.73 14.28 -33.96
CA GLN A 14 -9.86 15.65 -34.48
C GLN A 14 -9.94 16.62 -33.30
N VAL A 15 -9.17 17.69 -33.37
CA VAL A 15 -9.13 18.72 -32.36
C VAL A 15 -9.07 20.11 -33.01
N GLN A 16 -9.62 21.10 -32.30
CA GLN A 16 -9.49 22.51 -32.65
C GLN A 16 -8.60 23.18 -31.63
N LYS A 17 -7.57 23.89 -32.08
CA LYS A 17 -6.64 24.65 -31.26
C LYS A 17 -6.31 25.95 -31.99
N ASP A 18 -6.41 27.08 -31.29
CA ASP A 18 -6.10 28.42 -31.83
C ASP A 18 -6.85 28.74 -33.13
N GLY A 19 -8.15 28.37 -33.21
CA GLY A 19 -9.01 28.55 -34.38
C GLY A 19 -8.74 27.58 -35.55
N LYS A 20 -7.71 26.74 -35.50
CA LYS A 20 -7.33 25.77 -36.52
C LYS A 20 -7.77 24.35 -36.15
N ARG A 21 -8.21 23.58 -37.16
CA ARG A 21 -8.58 22.17 -36.99
C ARG A 21 -7.39 21.28 -37.35
N TYR A 22 -7.06 20.34 -36.44
CA TYR A 22 -6.02 19.33 -36.61
C TYR A 22 -6.63 17.94 -36.61
N SER A 23 -6.08 17.03 -37.44
CA SER A 23 -6.56 15.66 -37.55
C SER A 23 -5.39 14.68 -37.54
N PHE A 24 -5.47 13.67 -36.66
CA PHE A 24 -4.48 12.60 -36.53
C PHE A 24 -5.13 11.28 -36.86
N SER A 25 -4.46 10.42 -37.60
CA SER A 25 -5.05 9.13 -38.02
C SER A 25 -4.01 8.00 -38.04
N SER A 26 -4.50 6.75 -37.86
CA SER A 26 -3.78 5.50 -38.09
C SER A 26 -4.66 4.52 -38.85
N LYS A 27 -4.10 3.88 -39.87
CA LYS A 27 -4.79 2.83 -40.67
C LYS A 27 -4.70 1.45 -39.99
N THR A 28 -3.90 1.27 -38.96
CA THR A 28 -3.74 0.03 -38.22
C THR A 28 -5.03 -0.29 -37.46
N PRO A 29 -5.71 -1.43 -37.68
CA PRO A 29 -6.93 -1.77 -36.97
C PRO A 29 -6.64 -2.18 -35.52
N GLY A 30 -7.67 -2.15 -34.68
CA GLY A 30 -7.61 -2.63 -33.29
C GLY A 30 -6.83 -1.75 -32.31
N PRO A 31 -6.44 -2.31 -31.13
CA PRO A 31 -5.81 -1.54 -30.03
C PRO A 31 -4.47 -0.91 -30.42
N LYS A 32 -3.71 -1.51 -31.33
CA LYS A 32 -2.42 -0.99 -31.80
C LYS A 32 -2.61 0.33 -32.56
N GLY A 33 -3.53 0.39 -33.52
CA GLY A 33 -3.78 1.62 -34.25
C GLY A 33 -4.42 2.71 -33.40
N ARG A 34 -5.23 2.33 -32.42
CA ARG A 34 -5.72 3.27 -31.40
C ARG A 34 -4.58 3.91 -30.60
N LYS A 35 -3.56 3.14 -30.18
CA LYS A 35 -2.36 3.67 -29.52
C LYS A 35 -1.55 4.59 -30.44
N GLU A 36 -1.37 4.22 -31.70
CA GLU A 36 -0.61 5.03 -32.67
C GLU A 36 -1.24 6.41 -32.90
N VAL A 37 -2.56 6.49 -33.02
CA VAL A 37 -3.22 7.79 -33.21
C VAL A 37 -3.18 8.65 -31.95
N ILE A 38 -3.29 8.05 -30.78
CA ILE A 38 -3.10 8.75 -29.50
C ILE A 38 -1.69 9.30 -29.43
N GLN A 39 -0.68 8.50 -29.77
CA GLN A 39 0.72 8.93 -29.72
C GLN A 39 1.02 10.08 -30.71
N LYS A 40 0.44 10.04 -31.93
CA LYS A 40 0.56 11.15 -32.90
C LYS A 40 -0.08 12.43 -32.38
N TYR A 41 -1.26 12.33 -31.76
CA TYR A 41 -1.93 13.45 -31.13
C TYR A 41 -1.14 14.01 -29.95
N ASP A 42 -0.65 13.14 -29.06
CA ASP A 42 0.15 13.53 -27.91
C ASP A 42 1.44 14.22 -28.34
N ASN A 43 2.15 13.69 -29.34
CA ASN A 43 3.36 14.28 -29.88
C ASN A 43 3.12 15.69 -30.43
N TRP A 44 2.01 15.89 -31.14
CA TRP A 44 1.63 17.20 -31.65
C TRP A 44 1.17 18.14 -30.53
N TYR A 45 0.29 17.66 -29.64
CA TYR A 45 -0.33 18.46 -28.59
C TYR A 45 0.71 18.93 -27.55
N TYR A 46 1.64 18.05 -27.21
CA TYR A 46 2.69 18.30 -26.25
C TYR A 46 4.01 18.79 -26.87
N GLY A 47 4.09 18.91 -28.20
CA GLY A 47 5.08 19.72 -28.90
C GLY A 47 6.49 19.15 -29.03
N GLU A 48 6.65 17.91 -29.46
CA GLU A 48 7.97 17.35 -29.82
C GLU A 48 8.67 18.05 -31.01
N ALA A 49 7.95 18.90 -31.75
CA ALA A 49 8.46 19.54 -32.95
C ALA A 49 9.44 20.72 -32.73
N SER A 50 9.64 21.18 -31.48
CA SER A 50 10.42 22.40 -31.20
C SER A 50 11.74 22.19 -30.44
N GLY A 51 12.20 20.94 -30.29
CA GLY A 51 13.41 20.61 -29.49
C GLY A 51 13.26 20.76 -27.96
N GLU A 52 12.26 21.50 -27.51
CA GLU A 52 11.94 21.69 -26.09
C GLU A 52 10.95 20.62 -25.62
N LYS A 53 11.35 19.84 -24.64
CA LYS A 53 10.53 18.73 -24.12
C LYS A 53 9.37 19.21 -23.25
N SER A 54 8.19 18.60 -23.40
CA SER A 54 7.05 18.84 -22.51
C SER A 54 7.27 18.16 -21.16
N VAL A 55 6.61 18.67 -20.11
CA VAL A 55 6.60 18.02 -18.78
C VAL A 55 6.13 16.57 -18.90
N LEU A 56 5.12 16.26 -19.72
CA LEU A 56 4.66 14.88 -19.93
C LEU A 56 5.77 14.00 -20.51
N THR A 57 6.50 14.48 -21.52
CA THR A 57 7.60 13.70 -22.12
C THR A 57 8.69 13.41 -21.12
N VAL A 58 9.09 14.41 -20.34
CA VAL A 58 10.11 14.25 -19.29
C VAL A 58 9.62 13.31 -18.18
N CYS A 59 8.36 13.41 -17.77
CA CYS A 59 7.77 12.49 -16.80
C CYS A 59 7.78 11.03 -17.28
N LYS A 60 7.47 10.78 -18.55
CA LYS A 60 7.53 9.42 -19.12
C LYS A 60 8.96 8.87 -19.08
N GLN A 61 9.94 9.66 -19.49
CA GLN A 61 11.35 9.25 -19.49
C GLN A 61 11.89 9.07 -18.06
N TYR A 62 11.50 9.93 -17.14
CA TYR A 62 11.81 9.78 -15.74
C TYR A 62 11.21 8.48 -15.15
N LEU A 63 9.98 8.12 -15.53
CA LEU A 63 9.37 6.85 -15.11
C LEU A 63 10.10 5.64 -15.68
N GLU A 64 10.57 5.67 -16.93
CA GLU A 64 11.39 4.60 -17.49
C GLU A 64 12.73 4.47 -16.73
N ASP A 65 13.38 5.58 -16.40
CA ASP A 65 14.58 5.58 -15.56
C ASP A 65 14.32 5.00 -14.16
N VAL A 66 13.22 5.37 -13.53
CA VAL A 66 12.81 4.79 -12.23
C VAL A 66 12.52 3.29 -12.36
N LYS A 67 11.87 2.88 -13.45
CA LYS A 67 11.60 1.46 -13.75
C LYS A 67 12.90 0.66 -13.88
N MET A 68 13.89 1.18 -14.60
CA MET A 68 15.20 0.53 -14.72
C MET A 68 15.95 0.42 -13.38
N ARG A 69 15.93 1.48 -12.57
CA ARG A 69 16.66 1.52 -11.29
C ARG A 69 15.97 0.75 -10.15
N LYS A 70 14.65 0.68 -10.13
CA LYS A 70 13.88 0.15 -8.98
C LYS A 70 12.97 -1.02 -9.32
N GLY A 71 12.80 -1.34 -10.59
CA GLY A 71 11.86 -2.35 -11.08
C GLY A 71 10.44 -1.82 -11.26
N GLU A 72 9.73 -2.38 -12.25
CA GLU A 72 8.37 -2.00 -12.65
C GLU A 72 7.32 -2.21 -11.55
N HIS A 73 7.53 -3.19 -10.68
CA HIS A 73 6.61 -3.53 -9.60
C HIS A 73 7.03 -2.95 -8.24
N SER A 74 8.01 -2.05 -8.23
CA SER A 74 8.43 -1.39 -7.00
C SER A 74 7.36 -0.40 -6.52
N ALA A 75 7.15 -0.33 -5.20
CA ALA A 75 6.23 0.65 -4.62
C ALA A 75 6.60 2.11 -4.95
N ALA A 76 7.88 2.38 -5.22
CA ALA A 76 8.35 3.70 -5.63
C ALA A 76 7.90 4.04 -7.06
N TYR A 77 8.08 3.10 -8.01
CA TYR A 77 7.59 3.29 -9.38
C TYR A 77 6.08 3.50 -9.40
N GLU A 78 5.34 2.65 -8.71
CA GLU A 78 3.87 2.74 -8.60
C GLU A 78 3.42 4.08 -8.01
N GLN A 79 4.11 4.55 -6.98
CA GLN A 79 3.80 5.83 -6.36
C GLN A 79 4.07 6.98 -7.32
N TYR A 80 5.23 7.00 -7.99
CA TYR A 80 5.60 8.06 -8.92
C TYR A 80 4.66 8.11 -10.12
N GLU A 81 4.34 6.95 -10.72
CA GLU A 81 3.35 6.86 -11.81
C GLU A 81 2.00 7.44 -11.38
N CYS A 82 1.52 7.04 -10.21
CA CYS A 82 0.25 7.51 -9.68
C CYS A 82 0.24 9.04 -9.49
N TYR A 83 1.27 9.61 -8.85
CA TYR A 83 1.35 11.06 -8.60
C TYR A 83 1.52 11.86 -9.90
N ILE A 84 2.33 11.40 -10.82
CA ILE A 84 2.53 12.03 -12.12
C ILE A 84 1.21 12.06 -12.89
N ARG A 85 0.51 10.93 -12.95
CA ARG A 85 -0.74 10.78 -13.68
C ARG A 85 -1.89 11.60 -13.07
N LEU A 86 -2.00 11.63 -11.75
CA LEU A 86 -3.13 12.26 -11.06
C LEU A 86 -2.93 13.77 -10.85
N TYR A 87 -1.71 14.22 -10.59
CA TYR A 87 -1.49 15.59 -10.12
C TYR A 87 -0.62 16.43 -11.06
N ILE A 88 0.41 15.84 -11.70
CA ILE A 88 1.37 16.62 -12.48
C ILE A 88 0.88 16.82 -13.93
N VAL A 89 0.62 15.71 -14.62
CA VAL A 89 0.24 15.75 -16.05
C VAL A 89 -1.05 16.52 -16.31
N PRO A 90 -2.13 16.42 -15.53
CA PRO A 90 -3.34 17.18 -15.77
C PRO A 90 -3.16 18.71 -15.70
N VAL A 91 -2.24 19.18 -14.85
CA VAL A 91 -2.03 20.61 -14.58
C VAL A 91 -0.98 21.23 -15.52
N CYS A 92 0.14 20.53 -15.72
CA CYS A 92 1.28 21.11 -16.44
C CYS A 92 1.88 20.20 -17.52
N GLY A 93 1.28 19.04 -17.83
CA GLY A 93 1.84 18.07 -18.79
C GLY A 93 2.13 18.65 -20.18
N SER A 94 1.34 19.61 -20.65
CA SER A 94 1.54 20.30 -21.93
C SER A 94 2.59 21.40 -21.92
N LYS A 95 2.97 21.92 -20.73
CA LYS A 95 3.95 22.98 -20.62
C LYS A 95 5.36 22.49 -20.93
N LYS A 96 6.22 23.38 -21.45
CA LYS A 96 7.64 23.09 -21.69
C LYS A 96 8.39 23.06 -20.36
N ILE A 97 9.12 21.99 -20.08
CA ILE A 97 9.76 21.82 -18.77
C ILE A 97 10.78 22.93 -18.47
N CYS A 98 11.59 23.33 -19.47
CA CYS A 98 12.60 24.38 -19.31
C CYS A 98 12.00 25.79 -19.13
N LYS A 99 10.69 25.96 -19.39
CA LYS A 99 9.96 27.24 -19.16
C LYS A 99 9.15 27.22 -17.86
N MET A 100 9.14 26.10 -17.14
CA MET A 100 8.46 25.99 -15.86
C MET A 100 9.22 26.74 -14.77
N THR A 101 8.54 27.69 -14.16
CA THR A 101 9.08 28.53 -13.06
C THR A 101 8.76 27.87 -11.70
N LEU A 102 9.44 28.35 -10.64
CA LEU A 102 9.12 27.99 -9.26
C LEU A 102 7.64 28.25 -8.94
N ARG A 103 7.08 29.35 -9.45
CA ARG A 103 5.68 29.74 -9.27
C ARG A 103 4.72 28.73 -9.91
N ASP A 104 5.04 28.20 -11.09
CA ASP A 104 4.21 27.19 -11.76
C ASP A 104 4.13 25.90 -10.95
N TRP A 105 5.28 25.44 -10.44
CA TRP A 105 5.33 24.24 -9.59
C TRP A 105 4.67 24.46 -8.23
N GLN A 106 4.79 25.67 -7.66
CA GLN A 106 4.10 26.01 -6.42
C GLN A 106 2.59 26.06 -6.62
N SER A 107 2.13 26.60 -7.74
CA SER A 107 0.69 26.64 -8.09
C SER A 107 0.08 25.24 -8.14
N LEU A 108 0.82 24.25 -8.69
CA LEU A 108 0.39 22.85 -8.70
C LEU A 108 0.20 22.29 -7.28
N LEU A 109 1.13 22.57 -6.36
CA LEU A 109 1.00 22.16 -4.95
C LEU A 109 -0.19 22.85 -4.26
N ASN A 110 -0.41 24.12 -4.53
CA ASN A 110 -1.51 24.89 -3.98
C ASN A 110 -2.86 24.36 -4.50
N GLU A 111 -2.96 24.08 -5.80
CA GLU A 111 -4.16 23.49 -6.40
C GLU A 111 -4.46 22.10 -5.82
N ALA A 112 -3.43 21.26 -5.65
CA ALA A 112 -3.58 19.96 -5.04
C ALA A 112 -4.04 20.01 -3.57
N SER A 113 -3.70 21.10 -2.84
CA SER A 113 -4.18 21.33 -1.46
C SER A 113 -5.58 21.92 -1.40
N GLY A 114 -6.03 22.65 -2.42
CA GLY A 114 -7.33 23.35 -2.48
C GLY A 114 -8.48 22.55 -3.07
N GLN A 115 -8.30 21.27 -3.42
CA GLN A 115 -9.36 20.42 -3.99
C GLN A 115 -10.49 20.12 -2.98
N LYS A 116 -11.67 19.69 -3.48
CA LYS A 116 -12.82 19.27 -2.62
C LYS A 116 -12.43 18.21 -1.57
N LYS A 117 -11.43 17.37 -1.87
CA LYS A 117 -10.77 16.47 -0.92
C LYS A 117 -9.28 16.81 -0.89
N PRO A 118 -8.89 17.77 -0.06
CA PRO A 118 -7.51 18.22 -0.03
C PRO A 118 -6.56 17.11 0.40
N LEU A 119 -5.36 17.13 -0.17
CA LEU A 119 -4.34 16.14 0.12
C LEU A 119 -3.79 16.32 1.54
N SER A 120 -3.43 15.20 2.16
CA SER A 120 -2.73 15.26 3.45
C SER A 120 -1.35 15.90 3.29
N GLU A 121 -0.84 16.52 4.35
CA GLU A 121 0.51 17.11 4.37
C GLU A 121 1.59 16.12 3.90
N LYS A 122 1.49 14.84 4.32
CA LYS A 122 2.41 13.78 3.86
C LYS A 122 2.32 13.55 2.35
N THR A 123 1.11 13.58 1.78
CA THR A 123 0.90 13.42 0.33
C THR A 123 1.50 14.60 -0.42
N LEU A 124 1.31 15.83 0.07
CA LEU A 124 1.91 17.03 -0.50
C LEU A 124 3.44 17.01 -0.42
N LYS A 125 4.02 16.55 0.70
CA LYS A 125 5.49 16.35 0.82
C LYS A 125 6.01 15.34 -0.20
N ASN A 126 5.30 14.24 -0.42
CA ASN A 126 5.66 13.25 -1.44
C ASN A 126 5.54 13.84 -2.85
N LEU A 127 4.46 14.58 -3.15
CA LEU A 127 4.28 15.25 -4.45
C LEU A 127 5.41 16.25 -4.71
N ARG A 128 5.76 17.06 -3.72
CA ARG A 128 6.92 17.98 -3.81
C ARG A 128 8.22 17.22 -4.11
N ALA A 129 8.46 16.11 -3.44
CA ALA A 129 9.68 15.32 -3.66
C ALA A 129 9.73 14.77 -5.10
N ILE A 130 8.61 14.34 -5.66
CA ILE A 130 8.51 13.85 -7.04
C ILE A 130 8.70 15.01 -8.03
N ILE A 131 8.11 16.19 -7.78
CA ILE A 131 8.34 17.40 -8.59
C ILE A 131 9.83 17.72 -8.63
N MET A 132 10.49 17.78 -7.47
CA MET A 132 11.92 18.08 -7.40
C MET A 132 12.79 17.04 -8.12
N ALA A 133 12.39 15.76 -8.09
CA ALA A 133 13.08 14.71 -8.81
C ALA A 133 12.93 14.87 -10.34
N ILE A 134 11.75 15.21 -10.82
CA ILE A 134 11.49 15.50 -12.25
C ILE A 134 12.25 16.73 -12.71
N VAL A 135 12.28 17.80 -11.91
CA VAL A 135 13.06 19.01 -12.20
C VAL A 135 14.55 18.70 -12.29
N LYS A 136 15.07 17.93 -11.33
CA LYS A 136 16.48 17.50 -11.34
C LYS A 136 16.79 16.64 -12.58
N PHE A 137 15.92 15.74 -12.96
CA PHE A 137 16.06 14.93 -14.17
C PHE A 137 16.04 15.82 -15.42
N GLY A 138 15.12 16.80 -15.51
CA GLY A 138 15.08 17.77 -16.59
C GLY A 138 16.35 18.62 -16.69
N TYR A 139 16.93 19.00 -15.56
CA TYR A 139 18.23 19.72 -15.52
C TYR A 139 19.38 18.85 -16.07
N GLN A 140 19.44 17.60 -15.67
CA GLN A 140 20.54 16.70 -16.06
C GLN A 140 20.46 16.29 -17.55
N ASP A 141 19.29 15.99 -18.04
CA ASP A 141 19.10 15.39 -19.37
C ASP A 141 18.77 16.41 -20.46
N TYR A 142 18.20 17.59 -20.10
CA TYR A 142 17.73 18.59 -21.05
C TYR A 142 18.29 19.99 -20.81
N GLN A 143 19.28 20.12 -19.94
CA GLN A 143 19.94 21.40 -19.61
C GLN A 143 18.96 22.50 -19.17
N CYS A 144 17.83 22.13 -18.57
CA CYS A 144 16.90 23.09 -18.00
C CYS A 144 17.54 23.77 -16.78
N GLU A 145 17.15 25.01 -16.49
CA GLU A 145 17.63 25.68 -15.27
C GLU A 145 17.10 24.99 -14.01
N LEU A 146 17.96 24.87 -12.98
CA LEU A 146 17.51 24.44 -11.67
C LEU A 146 16.62 25.51 -11.05
N LEU A 147 15.56 25.08 -10.38
CA LEU A 147 14.69 25.99 -9.65
C LEU A 147 15.49 26.75 -8.56
N ARG A 148 15.54 28.06 -8.65
CA ARG A 148 16.09 28.94 -7.60
C ARG A 148 14.97 29.16 -6.57
N GLY A 149 15.15 28.65 -5.36
CA GLY A 149 14.18 28.76 -4.26
C GLY A 149 13.61 27.42 -3.83
N THR A 150 12.73 27.47 -2.84
CA THR A 150 12.17 26.28 -2.19
C THR A 150 10.66 26.25 -2.39
N LEU A 151 10.15 25.09 -2.82
CA LEU A 151 8.72 24.83 -2.82
C LEU A 151 8.26 24.60 -1.37
N TYR A 152 7.30 25.40 -0.90
CA TYR A 152 6.70 25.25 0.41
C TYR A 152 5.51 24.27 0.34
N ILE A 153 5.22 23.63 1.46
CA ILE A 153 4.05 22.79 1.59
C ILE A 153 2.89 23.67 2.07
N PRO A 154 1.81 23.81 1.27
CA PRO A 154 0.62 24.51 1.72
C PRO A 154 0.08 23.86 3.00
N GLN A 155 -0.57 24.64 3.85
CA GLN A 155 -1.20 24.13 5.06
C GLN A 155 -2.23 23.07 4.66
N GLY A 156 -1.92 21.81 4.98
CA GLY A 156 -2.75 20.65 4.68
C GLY A 156 -3.65 20.32 5.85
N HIS A 157 -4.54 19.36 5.65
CA HIS A 157 -5.35 18.85 6.76
C HIS A 157 -4.48 18.19 7.82
N SER A 158 -4.83 18.42 9.08
CA SER A 158 -4.22 17.75 10.22
C SER A 158 -4.28 16.23 10.04
N ARG A 159 -3.24 15.56 10.48
CA ARG A 159 -3.17 14.11 10.50
C ARG A 159 -4.29 13.60 11.40
N LYS A 160 -5.22 12.81 10.86
CA LYS A 160 -6.15 12.05 11.71
C LYS A 160 -5.33 11.18 12.65
N GLU A 161 -5.67 11.19 13.91
CA GLU A 161 -5.09 10.26 14.87
C GLU A 161 -5.33 8.82 14.40
N LYS A 162 -4.38 7.96 14.71
CA LYS A 162 -4.52 6.55 14.37
C LYS A 162 -5.53 5.94 15.34
N GLU A 163 -6.65 5.52 14.82
CA GLU A 163 -7.66 4.79 15.60
C GLU A 163 -7.09 3.44 16.02
N ILE A 164 -7.20 3.13 17.29
CA ILE A 164 -6.88 1.82 17.89
C ILE A 164 -8.16 1.23 18.48
N LEU A 165 -8.22 -0.09 18.55
CA LEU A 165 -9.32 -0.80 19.19
C LEU A 165 -9.15 -0.72 20.73
N GLN A 166 -10.23 -0.42 21.43
CA GLN A 166 -10.31 -0.53 22.88
C GLN A 166 -10.59 -2.00 23.28
N ARG A 167 -10.53 -2.34 24.57
CA ARG A 167 -10.75 -3.73 25.01
C ARG A 167 -12.11 -4.28 24.57
N ASP A 168 -13.17 -3.50 24.65
CA ASP A 168 -14.50 -3.92 24.23
C ASP A 168 -14.57 -4.15 22.70
N ASP A 169 -13.86 -3.35 21.91
CA ASP A 169 -13.72 -3.59 20.47
C ASP A 169 -12.96 -4.88 20.18
N VAL A 170 -11.91 -5.17 20.98
CA VAL A 170 -11.15 -6.41 20.89
C VAL A 170 -12.05 -7.61 21.16
N ARG A 171 -12.87 -7.58 22.21
CA ARG A 171 -13.84 -8.66 22.52
C ARG A 171 -14.81 -8.86 21.37
N ARG A 172 -15.43 -7.77 20.86
CA ARG A 172 -16.33 -7.84 19.70
C ARG A 172 -15.61 -8.38 18.45
N LEU A 173 -14.34 -8.02 18.24
CA LEU A 173 -13.57 -8.58 17.13
C LEU A 173 -13.37 -10.08 17.25
N LEU A 174 -13.13 -10.59 18.48
CA LEU A 174 -12.81 -11.99 18.73
C LEU A 174 -14.03 -12.93 18.71
N GLU A 175 -15.25 -12.40 18.80
CA GLU A 175 -16.46 -13.20 18.63
C GLU A 175 -16.44 -13.98 17.30
N PRO A 176 -16.99 -15.21 17.25
CA PRO A 176 -17.04 -15.98 16.02
C PRO A 176 -17.72 -15.25 14.87
N SER A 177 -17.18 -15.36 13.65
CA SER A 177 -17.76 -14.76 12.45
C SER A 177 -17.62 -15.71 11.26
N PRO A 178 -18.64 -15.79 10.39
CA PRO A 178 -18.59 -16.61 9.17
C PRO A 178 -17.74 -15.95 8.07
N LEU A 179 -17.25 -14.75 8.29
CA LEU A 179 -16.44 -14.03 7.28
C LEU A 179 -15.12 -14.74 7.03
N TRP A 180 -14.83 -15.04 5.77
CA TRP A 180 -13.67 -15.82 5.33
C TRP A 180 -12.34 -15.34 5.92
N TYR A 181 -12.13 -14.02 6.00
CA TYR A 181 -10.91 -13.42 6.54
C TYR A 181 -10.96 -13.10 8.04
N HIS A 182 -12.01 -13.47 8.76
CA HIS A 182 -12.08 -13.24 10.20
C HIS A 182 -10.90 -13.85 10.97
N PRO A 183 -10.47 -15.11 10.71
CA PRO A 183 -9.29 -15.67 11.38
C PRO A 183 -8.01 -14.86 11.13
N LEU A 184 -7.85 -14.27 9.95
CA LEU A 184 -6.74 -13.36 9.64
C LEU A 184 -6.74 -12.13 10.55
N PHE A 185 -7.92 -11.52 10.79
CA PHE A 185 -7.99 -10.32 11.64
C PHE A 185 -7.64 -10.64 13.10
N CYS A 186 -8.13 -11.75 13.63
CA CYS A 186 -7.74 -12.22 14.95
C CYS A 186 -6.23 -12.49 15.03
N PHE A 187 -5.67 -13.15 14.02
CA PHE A 187 -4.23 -13.42 13.96
C PHE A 187 -3.38 -12.16 13.89
N LEU A 188 -3.80 -11.14 13.10
CA LEU A 188 -3.13 -9.84 13.03
C LEU A 188 -3.13 -9.11 14.36
N LEU A 189 -4.23 -9.20 15.11
CA LEU A 189 -4.33 -8.62 16.45
C LEU A 189 -3.35 -9.28 17.43
N LEU A 190 -3.22 -10.62 17.40
CA LEU A 190 -2.36 -11.37 18.31
C LEU A 190 -0.87 -11.30 17.99
N THR A 191 -0.51 -10.98 16.75
CA THR A 191 0.88 -11.04 16.28
C THR A 191 1.47 -9.69 15.91
N GLY A 192 0.64 -8.68 15.76
CA GLY A 192 1.07 -7.37 15.26
C GLY A 192 1.66 -7.39 13.86
N MET A 193 1.51 -8.47 13.08
CA MET A 193 2.01 -8.57 11.71
C MET A 193 1.42 -7.48 10.79
N ARG A 194 2.15 -7.14 9.74
CA ARG A 194 1.56 -6.32 8.67
C ARG A 194 0.57 -7.16 7.85
N PRO A 195 -0.58 -6.60 7.44
CA PRO A 195 -1.59 -7.36 6.69
C PRO A 195 -1.06 -8.07 5.44
N GLY A 196 -0.12 -7.43 4.73
CA GLY A 196 0.50 -8.05 3.56
C GLY A 196 1.44 -9.21 3.90
N GLU A 197 2.11 -9.18 5.05
CA GLU A 197 2.95 -10.28 5.54
C GLU A 197 2.08 -11.49 5.89
N ALA A 198 0.99 -11.28 6.62
CA ALA A 198 0.08 -12.37 6.99
C ALA A 198 -0.58 -13.01 5.76
N LEU A 199 -0.98 -12.23 4.74
CA LEU A 199 -1.46 -12.77 3.46
C LEU A 199 -0.38 -13.55 2.68
N GLY A 200 0.89 -13.32 2.98
CA GLY A 200 2.03 -14.03 2.39
C GLY A 200 2.49 -15.26 3.18
N LEU A 201 1.82 -15.60 4.30
CA LEU A 201 2.19 -16.78 5.09
C LEU A 201 1.79 -18.07 4.40
N LYS A 202 2.76 -19.00 4.37
CA LYS A 202 2.57 -20.39 3.93
C LYS A 202 2.61 -21.33 5.14
N VAL A 203 2.05 -22.52 4.98
CA VAL A 203 2.13 -23.57 6.00
C VAL A 203 3.58 -23.88 6.38
N SER A 204 4.49 -23.87 5.41
CA SER A 204 5.93 -24.07 5.60
C SER A 204 6.65 -22.95 6.37
N ASP A 205 5.98 -21.85 6.69
CA ASP A 205 6.57 -20.77 7.50
C ASP A 205 6.29 -20.96 9.01
N ILE A 206 5.56 -22.00 9.39
CA ILE A 206 5.32 -22.35 10.80
C ILE A 206 6.46 -23.26 11.28
N GLU A 207 7.19 -22.83 12.29
CA GLU A 207 8.29 -23.55 12.91
C GLU A 207 8.07 -23.64 14.43
N GLY A 208 7.43 -24.70 14.89
CA GLY A 208 7.14 -24.92 16.32
C GLY A 208 6.28 -23.82 16.92
N ASP A 209 6.88 -22.98 17.78
CA ASP A 209 6.22 -21.90 18.53
C ASP A 209 6.39 -20.53 17.86
N ARG A 210 6.69 -20.50 16.56
CA ARG A 210 6.95 -19.27 15.83
C ARG A 210 6.53 -19.35 14.38
N VAL A 211 6.24 -18.21 13.77
CA VAL A 211 6.11 -18.04 12.34
C VAL A 211 7.26 -17.21 11.80
N ILE A 212 7.77 -17.58 10.63
CA ILE A 212 8.85 -16.85 9.96
C ILE A 212 8.25 -15.97 8.88
N VAL A 213 8.44 -14.67 9.00
CA VAL A 213 8.07 -13.71 7.97
C VAL A 213 9.12 -13.74 6.87
N ARG A 214 8.78 -14.26 5.69
CA ARG A 214 9.71 -14.35 4.54
C ARG A 214 9.29 -13.47 3.38
N ARG A 215 8.03 -13.13 3.27
CA ARG A 215 7.44 -12.39 2.13
C ARG A 215 6.24 -11.56 2.53
N ALA A 216 5.83 -10.67 1.63
CA ALA A 216 4.59 -9.90 1.81
C ALA A 216 3.85 -9.77 0.48
N VAL A 217 2.53 -9.70 0.54
CA VAL A 217 1.65 -9.42 -0.60
C VAL A 217 1.38 -7.92 -0.65
N ASN A 218 1.75 -7.26 -1.73
CA ASN A 218 1.49 -5.83 -1.89
C ASN A 218 0.01 -5.54 -2.27
N ALA A 219 -0.36 -4.26 -2.39
CA ALA A 219 -1.74 -3.86 -2.69
C ALA A 219 -2.24 -4.35 -4.07
N ARG A 220 -1.34 -4.62 -5.01
CA ARG A 220 -1.66 -5.17 -6.35
C ARG A 220 -1.70 -6.70 -6.38
N GLY A 221 -1.34 -7.37 -5.28
CA GLY A 221 -1.31 -8.81 -5.19
C GLY A 221 0.03 -9.44 -5.59
N HIS A 222 1.08 -8.64 -5.82
CA HIS A 222 2.43 -9.17 -6.07
C HIS A 222 3.10 -9.57 -4.77
N ILE A 223 3.80 -10.70 -4.80
CA ILE A 223 4.67 -11.13 -3.72
C ILE A 223 5.93 -10.29 -3.78
N THR A 224 6.33 -9.74 -2.64
CA THR A 224 7.58 -9.03 -2.48
C THR A 224 8.40 -9.74 -1.42
N ASP A 225 9.67 -10.02 -1.71
CA ASP A 225 10.63 -10.34 -0.69
C ASP A 225 10.81 -9.10 0.17
N GLY A 226 10.80 -9.26 1.49
CA GLY A 226 10.84 -8.13 2.41
C GLY A 226 11.90 -7.09 2.01
N LYS A 227 11.51 -5.81 1.98
CA LYS A 227 12.33 -4.71 1.45
C LYS A 227 13.65 -4.46 2.17
N ASN A 228 13.82 -4.99 3.38
CA ASN A 228 15.01 -4.81 4.23
C ASN A 228 15.33 -6.15 4.92
N GLU A 229 16.56 -6.35 5.36
CA GLU A 229 16.96 -7.49 6.19
C GLU A 229 16.07 -7.66 7.43
N ASN A 230 15.59 -6.56 8.01
CA ASN A 230 14.63 -6.54 9.12
C ASN A 230 13.20 -7.01 8.74
N ALA A 231 12.95 -7.30 7.47
CA ALA A 231 11.67 -7.88 7.04
C ALA A 231 11.61 -9.39 7.29
N ARG A 232 12.77 -10.06 7.35
CA ARG A 232 12.87 -11.47 7.74
C ARG A 232 13.02 -11.52 9.25
N ARG A 233 11.94 -11.89 9.93
CA ARG A 233 11.92 -12.01 11.38
C ARG A 233 11.07 -13.19 11.82
N MET A 234 11.29 -13.61 13.03
CA MET A 234 10.49 -14.61 13.70
C MET A 234 9.47 -13.92 14.60
N ILE A 235 8.23 -14.37 14.56
CA ILE A 235 7.17 -13.90 15.45
C ILE A 235 6.77 -15.07 16.34
N PRO A 236 6.84 -14.92 17.65
CA PRO A 236 6.38 -15.93 18.59
C PRO A 236 4.86 -16.09 18.43
N ILE A 237 4.38 -17.32 18.46
CA ILE A 237 2.96 -17.66 18.47
C ILE A 237 2.66 -18.54 19.67
N ASP A 238 1.68 -18.13 20.44
CA ASP A 238 1.16 -18.85 21.58
C ASP A 238 0.03 -19.81 21.20
N GLY A 239 -0.63 -20.41 22.20
CA GLY A 239 -1.74 -21.34 22.01
C GLY A 239 -2.91 -20.75 21.24
N LEU A 240 -3.24 -19.45 21.45
CA LEU A 240 -4.34 -18.76 20.75
C LEU A 240 -4.03 -18.56 19.27
N ALA A 241 -2.87 -17.98 18.96
CA ALA A 241 -2.44 -17.76 17.59
C ALA A 241 -2.25 -19.09 16.82
N LYS A 242 -1.67 -20.13 17.46
CA LYS A 242 -1.57 -21.48 16.92
C LYS A 242 -2.94 -22.08 16.62
N GLY A 243 -3.88 -21.96 17.58
CA GLY A 243 -5.25 -22.45 17.40
C GLY A 243 -5.93 -21.82 16.18
N ILE A 244 -5.74 -20.53 15.95
CA ILE A 244 -6.24 -19.83 14.75
C ILE A 244 -5.61 -20.40 13.48
N LEU A 245 -4.27 -20.57 13.45
CA LEU A 245 -3.57 -21.14 12.29
C LEU A 245 -4.07 -22.54 11.98
N HIS A 246 -4.09 -23.42 12.96
CA HIS A 246 -4.54 -24.83 12.80
C HIS A 246 -5.99 -24.90 12.31
N LYS A 247 -6.90 -24.13 12.92
CA LYS A 247 -8.31 -24.07 12.47
C LYS A 247 -8.43 -23.55 11.04
N THR A 248 -7.60 -22.58 10.66
CA THR A 248 -7.62 -22.01 9.31
C THR A 248 -7.09 -23.00 8.28
N ILE A 249 -5.99 -23.71 8.60
CA ILE A 249 -5.41 -24.75 7.73
C ILE A 249 -6.42 -25.87 7.55
N ARG A 250 -7.00 -26.39 8.65
CA ARG A 250 -8.01 -27.45 8.62
C ARG A 250 -9.24 -27.04 7.80
N ARG A 251 -9.73 -25.80 7.98
CA ARG A 251 -10.81 -25.27 7.15
C ARG A 251 -10.46 -25.33 5.66
N ASN A 252 -9.24 -24.95 5.27
CA ASN A 252 -8.81 -24.99 3.88
C ASN A 252 -8.79 -26.43 3.34
N GLU A 253 -8.38 -27.39 4.16
CA GLU A 253 -8.43 -28.84 3.84
C GLU A 253 -9.88 -29.32 3.70
N ASP A 254 -10.76 -28.99 4.63
CA ASP A 254 -12.19 -29.35 4.61
C ASP A 254 -12.91 -28.84 3.35
N TYR A 255 -12.50 -27.67 2.84
CA TYR A 255 -12.96 -27.12 1.56
C TYR A 255 -12.22 -27.67 0.34
N ASN A 256 -11.32 -28.67 0.52
CA ASN A 256 -10.48 -29.25 -0.54
C ASN A 256 -9.66 -28.23 -1.33
N LEU A 257 -9.21 -27.15 -0.67
CA LEU A 257 -8.40 -26.13 -1.31
C LEU A 257 -6.94 -26.60 -1.43
N ARG A 258 -6.47 -26.81 -2.65
CA ARG A 258 -5.07 -27.12 -2.94
C ARG A 258 -4.24 -25.83 -2.87
N THR A 259 -3.84 -25.44 -1.66
CA THR A 259 -3.14 -24.18 -1.41
C THR A 259 -2.02 -24.35 -0.40
N GLU A 260 -0.95 -23.61 -0.59
CA GLU A 260 0.13 -23.47 0.40
C GLU A 260 -0.08 -22.27 1.34
N TRP A 261 -1.04 -21.39 1.00
CA TRP A 261 -1.32 -20.15 1.72
C TRP A 261 -2.26 -20.40 2.88
N ILE A 262 -1.88 -19.96 4.09
CA ILE A 262 -2.73 -20.10 5.26
C ILE A 262 -4.00 -19.25 5.12
N PHE A 263 -3.83 -17.97 4.81
CA PHE A 263 -4.93 -17.01 4.62
C PHE A 263 -5.23 -16.80 3.14
N CYS A 264 -5.57 -17.88 2.44
CA CYS A 264 -5.92 -17.86 1.03
C CYS A 264 -7.27 -17.19 0.75
N SER A 265 -7.58 -16.98 -0.52
CA SER A 265 -8.94 -16.67 -0.98
C SER A 265 -9.82 -17.92 -0.94
N ALA A 266 -11.15 -17.76 -1.03
CA ALA A 266 -12.09 -18.87 -0.98
C ALA A 266 -11.95 -19.87 -2.16
N ASP A 267 -11.26 -19.51 -3.21
CA ASP A 267 -10.90 -20.33 -4.36
C ASP A 267 -9.53 -21.01 -4.21
N GLY A 268 -8.88 -20.94 -3.04
CA GLY A 268 -7.53 -21.46 -2.78
C GLY A 268 -6.40 -20.59 -3.32
N SER A 269 -6.69 -19.57 -4.12
CA SER A 269 -5.67 -18.66 -4.61
C SER A 269 -5.10 -17.77 -3.50
N GLN A 270 -3.94 -17.17 -3.75
CA GLN A 270 -3.32 -16.22 -2.83
C GLN A 270 -4.30 -15.14 -2.36
N GLY A 271 -4.32 -14.87 -1.07
CA GLY A 271 -5.14 -13.81 -0.48
C GLY A 271 -4.79 -12.42 -1.03
N LYS A 272 -5.81 -11.60 -1.32
CA LYS A 272 -5.65 -10.25 -1.89
C LYS A 272 -6.02 -9.18 -0.85
N GLN A 273 -5.19 -8.15 -0.71
CA GLN A 273 -5.45 -7.03 0.19
C GLN A 273 -6.80 -6.33 -0.08
N SER A 274 -7.23 -6.27 -1.34
CA SER A 274 -8.52 -5.67 -1.70
C SER A 274 -9.71 -6.47 -1.16
N ARG A 275 -9.67 -7.82 -1.25
CA ARG A 275 -10.70 -8.70 -0.68
C ARG A 275 -10.68 -8.63 0.85
N MET A 276 -9.51 -8.71 1.47
CA MET A 276 -9.34 -8.56 2.92
C MET A 276 -9.97 -7.24 3.42
N ARG A 277 -9.70 -6.10 2.76
CA ARG A 277 -10.31 -4.81 3.15
C ARG A 277 -11.83 -4.80 3.04
N LYS A 278 -12.42 -5.47 2.02
CA LYS A 278 -13.87 -5.61 1.89
C LYS A 278 -14.47 -6.39 3.06
N HIS A 279 -13.83 -7.50 3.45
CA HIS A 279 -14.27 -8.29 4.62
C HIS A 279 -14.11 -7.52 5.93
N TRP A 280 -13.02 -6.75 6.06
CA TRP A 280 -12.86 -5.87 7.22
C TRP A 280 -13.97 -4.81 7.30
N GLN A 281 -14.26 -4.17 6.18
CA GLN A 281 -15.32 -3.17 6.14
C GLN A 281 -16.68 -3.76 6.57
N LYS A 282 -17.00 -4.96 6.09
CA LYS A 282 -18.20 -5.69 6.48
C LYS A 282 -18.22 -6.00 7.97
N LEU A 283 -17.13 -6.56 8.50
CA LEU A 283 -17.00 -6.87 9.94
C LEU A 283 -17.09 -5.59 10.79
N LYS A 284 -16.44 -4.53 10.34
CA LYS A 284 -16.46 -3.22 11.00
C LYS A 284 -17.89 -2.67 11.12
N GLU A 285 -18.68 -2.75 10.06
CA GLU A 285 -20.07 -2.32 10.03
C GLU A 285 -20.96 -3.21 10.91
N GLU A 286 -20.78 -4.53 10.87
CA GLU A 286 -21.54 -5.50 11.66
C GLU A 286 -21.30 -5.36 13.17
N ARG A 287 -20.08 -4.96 13.58
CA ARG A 287 -19.65 -4.93 14.99
C ARG A 287 -19.30 -3.56 15.55
N ASP A 288 -19.56 -2.52 14.78
CA ASP A 288 -19.22 -1.12 15.12
C ASP A 288 -17.76 -0.99 15.60
N LEU A 289 -16.81 -1.48 14.79
CA LEU A 289 -15.39 -1.42 15.11
C LEU A 289 -14.75 -0.16 14.53
N PRO A 290 -13.77 0.47 15.22
CA PRO A 290 -13.07 1.64 14.69
C PRO A 290 -11.95 1.22 13.71
N GLY A 291 -11.44 2.17 12.97
CA GLY A 291 -10.15 2.07 12.27
C GLY A 291 -10.15 1.21 11.01
N THR A 292 -8.97 0.72 10.68
CA THR A 292 -8.65 -0.06 9.49
C THR A 292 -7.99 -1.38 9.90
N VAL A 293 -7.78 -2.31 8.96
CA VAL A 293 -7.02 -3.55 9.24
C VAL A 293 -5.64 -3.25 9.85
N TYR A 294 -5.02 -2.13 9.47
CA TYR A 294 -3.73 -1.73 10.04
C TYR A 294 -3.83 -1.28 11.51
N SER A 295 -5.02 -0.88 11.96
CA SER A 295 -5.29 -0.54 13.35
C SER A 295 -5.11 -1.73 14.29
N LEU A 296 -5.31 -2.97 13.83
CA LEU A 296 -5.05 -4.19 14.60
C LEU A 296 -3.60 -4.26 15.07
N ARG A 297 -2.65 -3.94 14.19
CA ARG A 297 -1.24 -3.86 14.56
C ARG A 297 -0.96 -2.70 15.53
N HIS A 298 -1.61 -1.55 15.36
CA HIS A 298 -1.46 -0.44 16.30
C HIS A 298 -2.03 -0.79 17.67
N THR A 299 -3.13 -1.51 17.70
CA THR A 299 -3.74 -2.04 18.92
C THR A 299 -2.80 -3.02 19.62
N PHE A 300 -2.24 -4.00 18.89
CA PHE A 300 -1.23 -4.91 19.45
C PHE A 300 -0.08 -4.16 20.12
N ILE A 301 0.52 -3.20 19.39
CA ILE A 301 1.64 -2.39 19.94
C ILE A 301 1.21 -1.64 21.19
N SER A 302 0.02 -1.04 21.20
CA SER A 302 -0.49 -0.27 22.34
C SER A 302 -0.77 -1.17 23.55
N MET A 303 -1.31 -2.35 23.36
CA MET A 303 -1.57 -3.31 24.44
C MET A 303 -0.28 -3.90 25.01
N MET A 304 0.71 -4.20 24.14
CA MET A 304 2.00 -4.74 24.57
C MET A 304 2.90 -3.71 25.25
N LYS A 305 2.72 -2.41 25.00
CA LYS A 305 3.60 -1.35 25.47
C LYS A 305 3.80 -1.33 26.99
N ASN A 306 2.78 -1.73 27.77
CA ASN A 306 2.82 -1.69 29.24
C ASN A 306 3.23 -3.03 29.88
N VAL A 307 3.34 -4.09 29.09
CA VAL A 307 3.58 -5.46 29.59
C VAL A 307 4.83 -6.11 29.00
N MET A 308 5.41 -5.50 27.96
CA MET A 308 6.56 -6.05 27.24
C MET A 308 7.62 -4.97 26.99
N PRO A 309 8.92 -5.30 27.07
CA PRO A 309 10.00 -4.37 26.73
C PRO A 309 9.85 -3.80 25.31
N GLU A 310 10.10 -2.52 25.15
CA GLU A 310 9.94 -1.82 23.87
C GLU A 310 10.77 -2.46 22.74
N GLN A 311 11.99 -2.91 23.04
CA GLN A 311 12.85 -3.58 22.06
C GLN A 311 12.22 -4.88 21.56
N MET A 312 11.66 -5.69 22.45
CA MET A 312 10.99 -6.94 22.09
C MET A 312 9.76 -6.67 21.19
N ILE A 313 9.00 -5.62 21.47
CA ILE A 313 7.89 -5.20 20.59
C ILE A 313 8.41 -4.79 19.22
N LYS A 314 9.50 -4.00 19.16
CA LYS A 314 10.12 -3.58 17.89
C LYS A 314 10.57 -4.77 17.06
N ASP A 315 11.17 -5.77 17.69
CA ASP A 315 11.66 -6.99 17.02
C ASP A 315 10.48 -7.83 16.47
N ILE A 316 9.44 -8.04 17.26
CA ILE A 316 8.22 -8.76 16.83
C ILE A 316 7.57 -8.06 15.65
N VAL A 317 7.36 -6.75 15.75
CA VAL A 317 6.66 -6.01 14.70
C VAL A 317 7.56 -5.64 13.51
N GLY A 318 8.88 -5.72 13.62
CA GLY A 318 9.85 -5.38 12.57
C GLY A 318 9.83 -3.89 12.25
N HIS A 319 10.03 -3.04 13.26
CA HIS A 319 10.34 -1.63 13.06
C HIS A 319 11.83 -1.49 12.74
N SER A 320 12.16 -0.70 11.71
CA SER A 320 13.55 -0.35 11.45
C SER A 320 14.10 0.46 12.61
N VAL A 321 15.19 -0.03 13.19
CA VAL A 321 15.98 0.73 14.18
C VAL A 321 16.60 1.89 13.41
N SER A 322 16.17 3.13 13.70
CA SER A 322 16.99 4.29 13.36
C SER A 322 18.21 4.25 14.26
N MET A 323 19.37 3.86 13.68
CA MET A 323 20.73 3.99 14.20
C MET A 323 20.87 4.17 15.75
N ASP A 324 20.38 3.22 16.53
CA ASP A 324 20.79 3.07 17.91
C ASP A 324 21.82 1.94 17.99
N THR A 325 22.94 2.22 18.61
CA THR A 325 24.12 1.34 18.74
C THR A 325 23.81 0.00 19.44
N PHE A 326 22.63 -0.13 20.06
CA PHE A 326 22.14 -1.37 20.67
C PHE A 326 21.48 -2.35 19.67
N GLY A 327 21.07 -1.90 18.49
CA GLY A 327 20.33 -2.72 17.50
C GLY A 327 21.19 -3.73 16.74
N THR A 328 22.51 -3.68 16.86
CA THR A 328 23.43 -4.51 16.05
C THR A 328 23.75 -5.86 16.69
N TYR A 329 23.41 -6.08 17.98
CA TYR A 329 23.80 -7.27 18.74
C TYR A 329 22.66 -8.02 19.44
N GLY A 330 21.42 -7.62 19.28
CA GLY A 330 20.28 -8.31 19.89
C GLY A 330 19.82 -9.53 19.09
N HIS A 331 20.50 -10.67 19.23
CA HIS A 331 19.88 -11.95 18.85
C HIS A 331 18.76 -12.23 19.85
N ILE A 332 17.51 -12.34 19.38
CA ILE A 332 16.40 -12.82 20.21
C ILE A 332 16.75 -14.24 20.65
N LEU A 333 17.00 -14.42 21.94
CA LEU A 333 17.22 -15.73 22.52
C LEU A 333 15.91 -16.53 22.47
N SER A 334 15.99 -17.85 22.41
CA SER A 334 14.81 -18.72 22.42
C SER A 334 13.94 -18.54 23.67
N SER A 335 14.55 -18.17 24.82
CA SER A 335 13.89 -17.76 26.04
C SER A 335 12.98 -16.54 25.86
N ASP A 336 13.46 -15.53 25.13
CA ASP A 336 12.74 -14.26 24.92
C ASP A 336 11.50 -14.49 24.02
N THR A 337 11.62 -15.39 23.05
CA THR A 337 10.50 -15.78 22.17
C THR A 337 9.39 -16.45 22.98
N ARG A 338 9.74 -17.34 23.89
CA ARG A 338 8.77 -18.03 24.76
C ARG A 338 8.10 -17.06 25.74
N GLN A 339 8.89 -16.22 26.38
CA GLN A 339 8.37 -15.18 27.29
C GLN A 339 7.43 -14.22 26.55
N ALA A 340 7.75 -13.81 25.33
CA ALA A 340 6.88 -12.97 24.52
C ALA A 340 5.55 -13.66 24.22
N ALA A 341 5.56 -14.94 23.86
CA ALA A 341 4.35 -15.71 23.60
C ALA A 341 3.46 -15.82 24.85
N GLU A 342 4.07 -16.06 26.03
CA GLU A 342 3.36 -16.12 27.32
C GLU A 342 2.70 -14.77 27.67
N ILE A 343 3.41 -13.65 27.49
CA ILE A 343 2.87 -12.31 27.75
C ILE A 343 1.69 -12.01 26.81
N ILE A 344 1.80 -12.36 25.52
CA ILE A 344 0.72 -12.20 24.55
C ILE A 344 -0.50 -13.03 24.96
N SER A 345 -0.27 -14.29 25.33
CA SER A 345 -1.33 -15.20 25.78
C SER A 345 -2.06 -14.67 27.01
N LEU A 346 -1.35 -14.20 28.00
CA LEU A 346 -1.95 -13.63 29.20
C LEU A 346 -2.74 -12.35 28.89
N THR A 347 -2.20 -11.47 28.04
CA THR A 347 -2.82 -10.17 27.74
C THR A 347 -4.15 -10.32 26.98
N PHE A 348 -4.23 -11.26 26.04
CA PHE A 348 -5.41 -11.51 25.24
C PHE A 348 -6.27 -12.68 25.72
N GLY A 349 -5.74 -13.52 26.62
CA GLY A 349 -6.40 -14.73 27.10
C GLY A 349 -7.71 -14.46 27.82
N GLU A 350 -7.76 -13.39 28.61
CA GLU A 350 -8.96 -12.92 29.30
C GLU A 350 -10.07 -12.55 28.31
N ASP A 351 -9.74 -11.79 27.28
CA ASP A 351 -10.69 -11.36 26.25
C ASP A 351 -11.24 -12.56 25.44
N PHE A 352 -10.44 -13.62 25.22
CA PHE A 352 -10.88 -14.87 24.60
C PHE A 352 -11.71 -15.74 25.56
N GLY A 353 -11.44 -15.70 26.87
CA GLY A 353 -12.14 -16.48 27.89
C GLY A 353 -13.58 -16.00 28.10
N GLU A 354 -13.79 -14.70 28.12
CA GLU A 354 -15.12 -14.10 28.27
C GLU A 354 -16.04 -14.40 27.05
N VAL A 355 -15.47 -14.44 25.83
CA VAL A 355 -16.21 -14.82 24.62
C VAL A 355 -16.70 -16.26 24.67
N LYS A 356 -15.93 -17.19 25.28
CA LYS A 356 -16.37 -18.60 25.44
C LYS A 356 -17.49 -18.73 26.46
N SER A 357 -17.46 -17.98 27.56
CA SER A 357 -18.48 -18.05 28.61
C SER A 357 -19.85 -17.51 28.16
N THR A 358 -19.87 -16.58 27.23
CA THR A 358 -21.13 -16.02 26.67
C THR A 358 -21.74 -16.92 25.59
N SER A 359 -20.95 -17.72 24.87
CA SER A 359 -21.45 -18.67 23.85
C SER A 359 -22.05 -19.93 24.46
N ASP A 360 -21.49 -20.42 25.56
CA ASP A 360 -22.01 -21.63 26.25
C ASP A 360 -23.29 -21.35 27.08
N GLY A 361 -23.62 -20.06 27.33
CA GLY A 361 -24.83 -19.67 28.05
C GLY A 361 -26.10 -19.61 27.20
N ASN A 362 -26.02 -19.72 25.88
CA ASN A 362 -27.17 -19.55 24.98
C ASN A 362 -27.67 -20.86 24.32
N GLU A 363 -27.06 -22.01 24.61
CA GLU A 363 -27.52 -23.32 24.11
C GLU A 363 -28.49 -24.07 25.07
N ASN A 364 -28.85 -23.44 26.20
CA ASN A 364 -29.80 -24.04 27.16
C ASN A 364 -30.99 -23.11 27.45
N LYS A 365 -31.75 -22.73 26.42
CA LYS A 365 -33.15 -22.31 26.58
C LYS A 365 -34.02 -22.68 25.39
#